data_27b32afff604a74ff07a5b7ca77a5aee
#
_entry.id   27b32afff604a74ff07a5b7ca77a5aee
#
_cell.length_a   1.000
_cell.length_b   1.000
_cell.length_c   1.000
_cell.angle_alpha   90.00
_cell.angle_beta   90.00
_cell.angle_gamma   90.00
#
_symmetry.space_group_name_H-M   'P 1'
#
loop_
_entity.id
_entity.type
_entity.pdbx_description
1 polymer ?
#
loop_
_entity_poly.entity_id
_entity_poly.type
_entity_poly.pdbx_seq_one_letter_code
_entity_poly.pdbx_strand_id
1 'polypeptide(L)'
;MAMLLNLKTWYQLFVDNFLTMVSVAFVAAALRRAWPVSIDDLAGSLRAVPPVRILTAVILTAGVAQPWSTRRASASQSGCLTADRSLDAAREETQDVIFSAVDEVFARTSVRPEEIDVLIVNCSIFTPTPVFVDMVVNRYKLRPDVQSLNLSGMGCGAGLVNIGLARHLLQVAPPGTHVLTVSTEILSSQYYIGSERAMLLPNCLFRMGAAATILSNLPERARFRLGRIVRRMTAARDADYHCIFQEEDGKGILGVRLSKDLTTTAGQALKRNIMAFGPLVLPVSEQLLVALSLLKRKLLSCWGAKVRLYRLDFHTAFEHFCIHAGGRGVIDEVQRGLGLSDENVEASRMTLHRFGNTSRSSVLYELAYIEAKGCMRKGDHVWMISFGSGFNCSSVAWECLKAAIDSDGPWADCIHRYPVQLPEVALQDI
;
A
#
# COMPACT_ATOMS: atom_id res chain seq x y z
N MET A 1 -33.26 23.66 4.07
CA MET A 1 -31.94 23.00 3.92
C MET A 1 -32.05 21.54 3.51
N ALA A 2 -32.92 20.72 4.08
CA ALA A 2 -33.11 19.31 3.67
C ALA A 2 -33.63 19.11 2.22
N MET A 3 -34.46 20.05 1.74
CA MET A 3 -35.01 19.97 0.39
C MET A 3 -33.99 20.25 -0.73
N LEU A 4 -32.98 21.10 -0.46
CA LEU A 4 -31.87 21.37 -1.37
C LEU A 4 -30.84 20.23 -1.46
N LEU A 5 -30.64 19.50 -0.35
CA LEU A 5 -29.82 18.28 -0.36
C LEU A 5 -30.45 17.17 -1.20
N ASN A 6 -31.78 17.03 -1.16
CA ASN A 6 -32.51 16.05 -1.96
C ASN A 6 -32.44 16.36 -3.46
N LEU A 7 -32.54 17.62 -3.84
CA LEU A 7 -32.42 18.02 -5.26
C LEU A 7 -31.02 17.75 -5.84
N LYS A 8 -29.98 17.98 -5.06
CA LYS A 8 -28.58 17.75 -5.48
C LYS A 8 -28.30 16.25 -5.68
N THR A 9 -28.84 15.40 -4.80
CA THR A 9 -28.73 13.95 -4.90
C THR A 9 -29.52 13.40 -6.10
N TRP A 10 -30.73 13.90 -6.33
CA TRP A 10 -31.55 13.54 -7.50
C TRP A 10 -30.91 14.03 -8.81
N TYR A 11 -30.36 15.23 -8.82
CA TYR A 11 -29.64 15.76 -9.98
C TYR A 11 -28.39 14.91 -10.29
N GLN A 12 -27.62 14.54 -9.29
CA GLN A 12 -26.46 13.66 -9.47
C GLN A 12 -26.86 12.27 -9.98
N LEU A 13 -27.87 11.64 -9.41
CA LEU A 13 -28.43 10.37 -9.88
C LEU A 13 -28.93 10.44 -11.31
N PHE A 14 -29.58 11.53 -11.69
CA PHE A 14 -30.06 11.74 -13.06
C PHE A 14 -28.90 11.95 -14.03
N VAL A 15 -27.91 12.76 -13.66
CA VAL A 15 -26.72 13.02 -14.50
C VAL A 15 -25.90 11.73 -14.67
N ASP A 16 -25.69 10.96 -13.61
CA ASP A 16 -24.91 9.71 -13.66
C ASP A 16 -25.60 8.64 -14.54
N ASN A 17 -26.91 8.51 -14.46
CA ASN A 17 -27.65 7.57 -15.32
C ASN A 17 -27.78 8.04 -16.77
N PHE A 18 -28.08 9.32 -16.99
CA PHE A 18 -28.22 9.88 -18.34
C PHE A 18 -26.88 9.90 -19.09
N LEU A 19 -25.80 10.33 -18.42
CA LEU A 19 -24.46 10.35 -19.00
C LEU A 19 -23.90 8.95 -19.24
N THR A 20 -24.22 7.97 -18.39
CA THR A 20 -23.88 6.57 -18.63
C THR A 20 -24.55 6.03 -19.87
N MET A 21 -25.82 6.31 -20.07
CA MET A 21 -26.57 5.91 -21.28
C MET A 21 -26.01 6.57 -22.54
N VAL A 22 -25.70 7.86 -22.49
CA VAL A 22 -25.13 8.62 -23.63
C VAL A 22 -23.70 8.14 -23.94
N SER A 23 -22.87 7.88 -22.90
CA SER A 23 -21.51 7.37 -23.08
C SER A 23 -21.49 5.96 -23.66
N VAL A 24 -22.36 5.08 -23.20
CA VAL A 24 -22.51 3.72 -23.74
C VAL A 24 -22.97 3.78 -25.21
N ALA A 25 -23.94 4.66 -25.54
CA ALA A 25 -24.40 4.83 -26.90
C ALA A 25 -23.31 5.40 -27.82
N PHE A 26 -22.50 6.35 -27.32
CA PHE A 26 -21.41 6.96 -28.09
C PHE A 26 -20.24 5.99 -28.31
N VAL A 27 -19.86 5.23 -27.26
CA VAL A 27 -18.84 4.18 -27.35
C VAL A 27 -19.32 3.05 -28.29
N ALA A 28 -20.57 2.64 -28.18
CA ALA A 28 -21.15 1.64 -29.08
C ALA A 28 -21.19 2.13 -30.55
N ALA A 29 -21.49 3.40 -30.78
CA ALA A 29 -21.48 4.00 -32.13
C ALA A 29 -20.03 4.14 -32.67
N ALA A 30 -19.07 4.49 -31.83
CA ALA A 30 -17.66 4.58 -32.21
C ALA A 30 -17.04 3.21 -32.50
N LEU A 31 -17.37 2.20 -31.68
CA LEU A 31 -16.94 0.80 -31.87
C LEU A 31 -17.58 0.20 -33.13
N ARG A 32 -18.84 0.51 -33.42
CA ARG A 32 -19.51 0.09 -34.66
C ARG A 32 -18.86 0.65 -35.93
N ARG A 33 -18.23 1.84 -35.84
CA ARG A 33 -17.50 2.46 -36.95
C ARG A 33 -16.07 1.95 -37.11
N ALA A 34 -15.46 1.48 -36.03
CA ALA A 34 -14.05 1.09 -36.00
C ALA A 34 -13.79 -0.43 -36.19
N TRP A 35 -14.83 -1.29 -35.95
CA TRP A 35 -14.70 -2.72 -36.04
C TRP A 35 -15.98 -3.40 -36.54
N PRO A 36 -15.94 -4.15 -37.63
CA PRO A 36 -17.10 -4.88 -38.13
C PRO A 36 -17.27 -6.25 -37.40
N VAL A 37 -17.40 -6.21 -36.07
CA VAL A 37 -17.70 -7.40 -35.26
C VAL A 37 -19.20 -7.42 -34.95
N SER A 38 -19.85 -8.58 -35.15
CA SER A 38 -21.26 -8.77 -34.86
C SER A 38 -21.55 -8.59 -33.36
N ILE A 39 -22.68 -7.91 -33.06
CA ILE A 39 -23.13 -7.68 -31.66
C ILE A 39 -23.34 -9.01 -30.93
N ASP A 40 -23.67 -10.09 -31.65
CA ASP A 40 -23.89 -11.41 -31.08
C ASP A 40 -22.58 -12.07 -30.59
N ASP A 41 -21.45 -11.82 -31.26
CA ASP A 41 -20.14 -12.28 -30.85
C ASP A 41 -19.64 -11.56 -29.58
N LEU A 42 -19.97 -10.27 -29.46
CA LEU A 42 -19.65 -9.48 -28.25
C LEU A 42 -20.51 -9.90 -27.05
N ALA A 43 -21.81 -10.16 -27.29
CA ALA A 43 -22.73 -10.62 -26.28
C ALA A 43 -22.38 -12.04 -25.77
N GLY A 44 -21.88 -12.90 -26.66
CA GLY A 44 -21.36 -14.24 -26.33
C GLY A 44 -20.11 -14.17 -25.45
N SER A 45 -19.17 -13.30 -25.82
CA SER A 45 -17.91 -13.08 -25.05
C SER A 45 -18.17 -12.45 -23.68
N LEU A 46 -19.14 -11.54 -23.55
CA LEU A 46 -19.50 -10.91 -22.27
C LEU A 46 -20.28 -11.87 -21.34
N ARG A 47 -21.01 -12.85 -21.89
CA ARG A 47 -21.69 -13.90 -21.10
C ARG A 47 -20.73 -14.98 -20.60
N ALA A 48 -19.59 -15.16 -21.23
CA ALA A 48 -18.59 -16.16 -20.86
C ALA A 48 -17.67 -15.71 -19.69
N VAL A 49 -17.73 -14.44 -19.26
CA VAL A 49 -17.04 -13.98 -18.05
C VAL A 49 -18.03 -14.06 -16.89
N PRO A 50 -17.95 -15.07 -16.02
CA PRO A 50 -18.79 -15.08 -14.83
C PRO A 50 -18.48 -13.81 -14.04
N PRO A 51 -19.48 -13.16 -13.42
CA PRO A 51 -19.22 -12.07 -12.49
C PRO A 51 -18.51 -12.69 -11.29
N VAL A 52 -17.20 -12.68 -11.29
CA VAL A 52 -16.39 -13.14 -10.18
C VAL A 52 -16.58 -12.13 -9.05
N ARG A 53 -17.64 -12.34 -8.27
CA ARG A 53 -17.84 -11.67 -6.98
C ARG A 53 -16.83 -12.27 -6.02
N ILE A 54 -15.60 -11.74 -6.09
CA ILE A 54 -14.60 -12.11 -5.09
C ILE A 54 -14.85 -11.26 -3.87
N LEU A 55 -15.52 -11.87 -2.93
CA LEU A 55 -15.57 -11.38 -1.58
C LEU A 55 -14.28 -11.84 -0.91
N THR A 56 -13.22 -11.02 -0.99
CA THR A 56 -12.00 -11.29 -0.24
C THR A 56 -12.12 -10.57 1.10
N ALA A 57 -12.29 -11.32 2.15
CA ALA A 57 -12.29 -10.83 3.51
C ALA A 57 -10.85 -10.62 3.96
N VAL A 58 -10.57 -9.51 4.63
CA VAL A 58 -9.26 -9.23 5.22
C VAL A 58 -9.45 -8.89 6.68
N ILE A 59 -8.76 -9.62 7.51
CA ILE A 59 -8.64 -9.30 8.92
C ILE A 59 -7.23 -8.71 9.07
N LEU A 60 -7.18 -7.40 9.28
CA LEU A 60 -5.95 -6.68 9.45
C LEU A 60 -5.60 -6.62 10.92
N THR A 61 -4.43 -7.12 11.26
CA THR A 61 -3.78 -6.85 12.54
C THR A 61 -2.34 -6.48 12.28
N ALA A 62 -1.89 -5.40 12.87
CA ALA A 62 -0.50 -5.02 12.85
C ALA A 62 0.09 -5.34 14.21
N GLY A 63 0.98 -6.32 14.26
CA GLY A 63 1.80 -6.58 15.43
C GLY A 63 2.94 -5.56 15.50
N VAL A 64 3.17 -4.96 16.66
CA VAL A 64 4.30 -4.06 16.89
C VAL A 64 5.35 -4.77 17.69
N ALA A 65 6.44 -5.11 17.04
CA ALA A 65 7.69 -5.31 17.78
C ALA A 65 8.31 -3.93 18.06
N GLN A 66 8.42 -3.58 19.33
CA GLN A 66 9.21 -2.40 19.70
C GLN A 66 10.66 -2.60 19.24
N PRO A 67 11.28 -1.58 18.61
CA PRO A 67 12.62 -1.73 18.09
C PRO A 67 13.59 -2.11 19.23
N TRP A 68 14.27 -3.20 19.06
CA TRP A 68 15.28 -3.75 19.97
C TRP A 68 16.40 -2.76 20.32
N SER A 69 16.63 -1.79 19.43
CA SER A 69 17.61 -0.71 19.61
C SER A 69 17.43 0.09 20.90
N THR A 70 16.19 0.21 21.42
CA THR A 70 15.96 0.94 22.68
C THR A 70 16.24 0.12 23.93
N ARG A 71 16.18 -1.21 23.89
CA ARG A 71 16.47 -2.07 25.05
C ARG A 71 17.96 -2.33 25.24
N ARG A 72 18.74 -2.46 24.15
CA ARG A 72 20.21 -2.61 24.24
C ARG A 72 20.95 -1.28 24.41
N ALA A 73 20.40 -0.16 23.94
CA ALA A 73 21.00 1.17 24.15
C ALA A 73 21.08 1.58 25.63
N SER A 74 20.27 1.00 26.51
CA SER A 74 20.32 1.27 27.95
C SER A 74 21.40 0.46 28.69
N ALA A 75 22.07 -0.47 28.03
CA ALA A 75 23.03 -1.38 28.67
C ALA A 75 24.51 -1.04 28.46
N SER A 76 24.84 -0.05 27.65
CA SER A 76 26.23 0.39 27.42
C SER A 76 26.42 1.88 27.61
N GLN A 77 26.93 2.24 28.80
CA GLN A 77 27.31 3.64 29.14
C GLN A 77 28.68 4.05 28.58
N SER A 78 29.21 3.41 27.56
CA SER A 78 30.48 3.84 26.98
C SER A 78 30.62 3.43 25.52
N GLY A 79 30.66 4.43 24.63
CA GLY A 79 31.21 4.26 23.28
C GLY A 79 30.17 3.91 22.20
N CYS A 80 30.44 4.39 21.02
CA CYS A 80 29.75 4.16 19.76
C CYS A 80 29.02 2.80 19.70
N LEU A 81 27.68 2.83 19.65
CA LEU A 81 26.86 1.64 19.49
C LEU A 81 27.08 1.07 18.08
N THR A 82 27.95 0.09 17.96
CA THR A 82 28.03 -0.72 16.74
C THR A 82 26.84 -1.65 16.70
N ALA A 83 25.98 -1.50 15.67
CA ALA A 83 24.89 -2.44 15.45
C ALA A 83 25.46 -3.87 15.31
N ASP A 84 24.90 -4.82 16.02
CA ASP A 84 25.25 -6.23 15.83
C ASP A 84 24.68 -6.68 14.47
N ARG A 85 25.59 -6.93 13.53
CA ARG A 85 25.27 -7.32 12.15
C ARG A 85 25.37 -8.84 11.97
N SER A 86 25.53 -9.59 13.04
CA SER A 86 25.62 -11.05 12.97
C SER A 86 24.33 -11.65 12.42
N LEU A 87 24.47 -12.81 11.79
CA LEU A 87 23.35 -13.56 11.26
C LEU A 87 22.39 -14.00 12.38
N ASP A 88 22.93 -14.29 13.56
CA ASP A 88 22.13 -14.73 14.71
C ASP A 88 21.30 -13.57 15.28
N ALA A 89 21.89 -12.38 15.43
CA ALA A 89 21.14 -11.20 15.83
C ALA A 89 20.00 -10.87 14.84
N ALA A 90 20.27 -10.97 13.54
CA ALA A 90 19.24 -10.75 12.52
C ALA A 90 18.13 -11.81 12.55
N ARG A 91 18.45 -13.06 12.90
CA ARG A 91 17.45 -14.14 13.08
C ARG A 91 16.59 -13.94 14.31
N GLU A 92 17.18 -13.60 15.45
CA GLU A 92 16.44 -13.28 16.68
C GLU A 92 15.45 -12.14 16.44
N GLU A 93 15.94 -11.05 15.83
CA GLU A 93 15.16 -9.90 15.48
C GLU A 93 13.99 -10.26 14.55
N THR A 94 14.24 -11.12 13.56
CA THR A 94 13.23 -11.63 12.65
C THR A 94 12.15 -12.42 13.38
N GLN A 95 12.55 -13.29 14.31
CA GLN A 95 11.62 -14.10 15.10
C GLN A 95 10.71 -13.20 15.94
N ASP A 96 11.28 -12.25 16.66
CA ASP A 96 10.52 -11.34 17.51
C ASP A 96 9.48 -10.56 16.71
N VAL A 97 9.88 -10.02 15.56
CA VAL A 97 9.02 -9.16 14.75
C VAL A 97 7.93 -9.97 14.03
N ILE A 98 8.29 -11.07 13.38
CA ILE A 98 7.33 -11.89 12.62
C ILE A 98 6.37 -12.59 13.57
N PHE A 99 6.89 -13.23 14.63
CA PHE A 99 6.03 -14.00 15.53
C PHE A 99 5.06 -13.10 16.28
N SER A 100 5.48 -11.93 16.75
CA SER A 100 4.56 -10.98 17.39
C SER A 100 3.40 -10.60 16.47
N ALA A 101 3.67 -10.36 15.17
CA ALA A 101 2.62 -10.01 14.22
C ALA A 101 1.69 -11.20 13.91
N VAL A 102 2.24 -12.41 13.82
CA VAL A 102 1.46 -13.63 13.53
C VAL A 102 0.65 -14.07 14.74
N ASP A 103 1.22 -14.01 15.96
CA ASP A 103 0.51 -14.31 17.20
C ASP A 103 -0.71 -13.40 17.36
N GLU A 104 -0.53 -12.10 17.09
CA GLU A 104 -1.61 -11.12 17.17
C GLU A 104 -2.70 -11.39 16.13
N VAL A 105 -2.35 -11.70 14.87
CA VAL A 105 -3.37 -11.99 13.87
C VAL A 105 -4.17 -13.25 14.21
N PHE A 106 -3.56 -14.29 14.73
CA PHE A 106 -4.27 -15.47 15.18
C PHE A 106 -5.18 -15.18 16.37
N ALA A 107 -4.69 -14.43 17.37
CA ALA A 107 -5.49 -14.04 18.54
C ALA A 107 -6.74 -13.23 18.14
N ARG A 108 -6.62 -12.31 17.17
CA ARG A 108 -7.71 -11.43 16.74
C ARG A 108 -8.69 -12.07 15.77
N THR A 109 -8.27 -13.08 15.03
CA THR A 109 -9.09 -13.65 13.96
C THR A 109 -9.80 -14.94 14.37
N SER A 110 -9.34 -15.58 15.44
CA SER A 110 -9.76 -16.95 15.83
C SER A 110 -9.53 -17.99 14.70
N VAL A 111 -8.70 -17.65 13.71
CA VAL A 111 -8.24 -18.62 12.69
C VAL A 111 -7.08 -19.40 13.32
N ARG A 112 -7.14 -20.70 13.24
CA ARG A 112 -6.11 -21.58 13.79
C ARG A 112 -4.99 -21.79 12.77
N PRO A 113 -3.75 -22.06 13.20
CA PRO A 113 -2.65 -22.37 12.29
C PRO A 113 -2.95 -23.46 11.27
N GLU A 114 -3.69 -24.50 11.68
CA GLU A 114 -4.08 -25.62 10.81
C GLU A 114 -5.07 -25.22 9.69
N GLU A 115 -5.70 -24.05 9.81
CA GLU A 115 -6.65 -23.54 8.83
C GLU A 115 -5.98 -22.70 7.74
N ILE A 116 -4.66 -22.47 7.85
CA ILE A 116 -3.90 -21.72 6.84
C ILE A 116 -3.59 -22.64 5.65
N ASP A 117 -4.06 -22.25 4.48
CA ASP A 117 -3.84 -22.97 3.21
C ASP A 117 -2.65 -22.42 2.44
N VAL A 118 -2.43 -21.11 2.54
CA VAL A 118 -1.34 -20.41 1.85
C VAL A 118 -0.63 -19.46 2.81
N LEU A 119 0.70 -19.49 2.79
CA LEU A 119 1.55 -18.58 3.55
C LEU A 119 2.42 -17.76 2.58
N ILE A 120 2.33 -16.43 2.66
CA ILE A 120 3.17 -15.54 1.87
C ILE A 120 3.94 -14.61 2.82
N VAL A 121 5.26 -14.74 2.86
CA VAL A 121 6.12 -13.85 3.65
C VAL A 121 6.95 -12.99 2.73
N ASN A 122 7.16 -11.73 3.07
CA ASN A 122 8.06 -10.88 2.31
C ASN A 122 9.06 -10.12 3.19
N CYS A 123 10.31 -10.12 2.74
CA CYS A 123 11.41 -9.30 3.22
C CYS A 123 12.36 -9.02 2.05
N SER A 124 12.85 -7.78 1.86
CA SER A 124 13.71 -7.48 0.71
C SER A 124 15.17 -7.64 1.00
N ILE A 125 15.62 -7.07 2.11
CA ILE A 125 17.05 -6.85 2.33
C ILE A 125 17.72 -8.07 2.94
N PHE A 126 16.98 -8.82 3.75
CA PHE A 126 17.50 -10.03 4.42
C PHE A 126 16.74 -11.28 3.99
N THR A 127 17.45 -12.25 3.42
CA THR A 127 16.88 -13.51 2.94
C THR A 127 17.82 -14.66 3.34
N PRO A 128 17.70 -15.17 4.57
CA PRO A 128 18.52 -16.26 5.07
C PRO A 128 18.07 -17.62 4.53
N THR A 129 18.90 -18.65 4.73
CA THR A 129 18.54 -20.06 4.57
C THR A 129 18.53 -20.72 5.96
N PRO A 130 17.42 -21.41 6.40
CA PRO A 130 16.09 -21.45 5.78
C PRO A 130 15.42 -20.07 5.66
N VAL A 131 14.47 -19.95 4.72
CA VAL A 131 13.73 -18.70 4.50
C VAL A 131 12.62 -18.48 5.56
N PHE A 132 12.06 -17.30 5.60
CA PHE A 132 11.09 -16.92 6.65
C PHE A 132 9.79 -17.72 6.63
N VAL A 133 9.34 -18.19 5.46
CA VAL A 133 8.18 -19.09 5.41
C VAL A 133 8.44 -20.37 6.18
N ASP A 134 9.63 -20.97 6.04
CA ASP A 134 9.99 -22.20 6.78
C ASP A 134 10.03 -21.95 8.29
N MET A 135 10.48 -20.77 8.70
CA MET A 135 10.51 -20.37 10.10
C MET A 135 9.09 -20.26 10.69
N VAL A 136 8.14 -19.68 9.94
CA VAL A 136 6.74 -19.57 10.33
C VAL A 136 6.09 -20.96 10.36
N VAL A 137 6.28 -21.77 9.29
CA VAL A 137 5.80 -23.16 9.24
C VAL A 137 6.30 -23.97 10.45
N ASN A 138 7.58 -23.85 10.78
CA ASN A 138 8.17 -24.55 11.92
C ASN A 138 7.60 -24.06 13.26
N ARG A 139 7.47 -22.75 13.47
CA ARG A 139 6.96 -22.18 14.74
C ARG A 139 5.53 -22.60 15.02
N TYR A 140 4.66 -22.49 14.02
CA TYR A 140 3.22 -22.68 14.18
C TYR A 140 2.74 -24.07 13.77
N LYS A 141 3.67 -24.95 13.34
CA LYS A 141 3.35 -26.34 12.90
C LYS A 141 2.25 -26.37 11.86
N LEU A 142 2.36 -25.47 10.86
CA LEU A 142 1.39 -25.45 9.76
C LEU A 142 1.35 -26.80 9.07
N ARG A 143 0.24 -27.07 8.36
CA ARG A 143 0.04 -28.35 7.67
C ARG A 143 1.14 -28.61 6.63
N PRO A 144 1.49 -29.90 6.38
CA PRO A 144 2.53 -30.24 5.40
C PRO A 144 2.19 -29.84 3.96
N ASP A 145 0.91 -29.66 3.64
CA ASP A 145 0.40 -29.29 2.32
C ASP A 145 0.21 -27.76 2.15
N VAL A 146 0.59 -26.95 3.14
CA VAL A 146 0.53 -25.49 3.05
C VAL A 146 1.36 -24.99 1.86
N GLN A 147 0.73 -24.19 1.01
CA GLN A 147 1.46 -23.53 -0.09
C GLN A 147 2.24 -22.36 0.48
N SER A 148 3.56 -22.38 0.40
CA SER A 148 4.40 -21.35 0.96
C SER A 148 5.18 -20.57 -0.09
N LEU A 149 5.20 -19.23 0.01
CA LEU A 149 5.85 -18.32 -0.92
C LEU A 149 6.67 -17.26 -0.15
N ASN A 150 7.96 -17.17 -0.45
CA ASN A 150 8.82 -16.12 0.10
C ASN A 150 9.17 -15.10 -0.99
N LEU A 151 8.76 -13.83 -0.81
CA LEU A 151 9.05 -12.76 -1.75
C LEU A 151 10.19 -11.88 -1.23
N SER A 152 11.21 -11.65 -2.05
CA SER A 152 12.37 -10.84 -1.69
C SER A 152 12.73 -9.84 -2.79
N GLY A 153 13.58 -8.85 -2.47
CA GLY A 153 14.12 -7.88 -3.44
C GLY A 153 13.13 -6.88 -4.04
N MET A 154 11.85 -6.86 -3.63
CA MET A 154 10.80 -6.05 -4.28
C MET A 154 10.60 -4.67 -3.63
N GLY A 155 11.37 -4.35 -2.57
CA GLY A 155 11.30 -3.08 -1.84
C GLY A 155 9.99 -2.86 -1.09
N CYS A 156 9.76 -1.63 -0.67
CA CYS A 156 8.64 -1.25 0.20
C CYS A 156 7.25 -1.52 -0.41
N GLY A 157 7.13 -1.58 -1.75
CA GLY A 157 5.88 -1.89 -2.44
C GLY A 157 5.39 -3.33 -2.26
N ALA A 158 6.23 -4.24 -1.76
CA ALA A 158 5.93 -5.67 -1.68
C ALA A 158 4.75 -6.03 -0.77
N GLY A 159 4.42 -5.19 0.23
CA GLY A 159 3.24 -5.41 1.07
C GLY A 159 1.94 -5.46 0.26
N LEU A 160 1.74 -4.49 -0.63
CA LEU A 160 0.57 -4.49 -1.52
C LEU A 160 0.68 -5.53 -2.64
N VAL A 161 1.90 -5.94 -3.01
CA VAL A 161 2.11 -7.06 -3.95
C VAL A 161 1.67 -8.38 -3.33
N ASN A 162 1.96 -8.61 -2.04
CA ASN A 162 1.46 -9.78 -1.30
C ASN A 162 -0.06 -9.86 -1.34
N ILE A 163 -0.74 -8.74 -1.04
CA ILE A 163 -2.19 -8.64 -1.10
C ILE A 163 -2.70 -9.00 -2.50
N GLY A 164 -2.04 -8.49 -3.54
CA GLY A 164 -2.38 -8.80 -4.93
C GLY A 164 -2.22 -10.28 -5.27
N LEU A 165 -1.11 -10.88 -4.83
CA LEU A 165 -0.84 -12.31 -5.04
C LEU A 165 -1.86 -13.17 -4.28
N ALA A 166 -2.10 -12.88 -3.00
CA ALA A 166 -3.11 -13.56 -2.19
C ALA A 166 -4.50 -13.51 -2.84
N ARG A 167 -4.89 -12.33 -3.37
CA ARG A 167 -6.13 -12.20 -4.13
C ARG A 167 -6.20 -13.15 -5.33
N HIS A 168 -5.14 -13.21 -6.15
CA HIS A 168 -5.14 -14.08 -7.32
C HIS A 168 -5.21 -15.57 -6.95
N LEU A 169 -4.53 -15.97 -5.88
CA LEU A 169 -4.63 -17.34 -5.36
C LEU A 169 -6.05 -17.65 -4.87
N LEU A 170 -6.66 -16.75 -4.09
CA LEU A 170 -8.03 -16.92 -3.60
C LEU A 170 -9.09 -16.93 -4.71
N GLN A 171 -8.79 -16.36 -5.89
CA GLN A 171 -9.71 -16.38 -7.04
C GLN A 171 -9.93 -17.76 -7.62
N VAL A 172 -8.92 -18.61 -7.53
CA VAL A 172 -8.92 -19.98 -8.10
C VAL A 172 -9.00 -21.04 -7.01
N ALA A 173 -8.91 -20.64 -5.75
CA ALA A 173 -8.94 -21.53 -4.60
C ALA A 173 -10.39 -21.96 -4.24
N PRO A 174 -10.56 -23.12 -3.62
CA PRO A 174 -11.85 -23.55 -3.06
C PRO A 174 -12.42 -22.52 -2.06
N PRO A 175 -13.74 -22.47 -1.87
CA PRO A 175 -14.35 -21.69 -0.79
C PRO A 175 -13.82 -22.12 0.58
N GLY A 176 -13.57 -21.14 1.46
CA GLY A 176 -13.02 -21.39 2.79
C GLY A 176 -11.51 -21.31 2.87
N THR A 177 -10.81 -21.02 1.77
CA THR A 177 -9.37 -20.88 1.75
C THR A 177 -8.90 -19.66 2.53
N HIS A 178 -7.83 -19.84 3.34
CA HIS A 178 -7.20 -18.80 4.14
C HIS A 178 -5.75 -18.58 3.69
N VAL A 179 -5.41 -17.32 3.38
CA VAL A 179 -4.06 -16.89 3.03
C VAL A 179 -3.51 -16.02 4.15
N LEU A 180 -2.48 -16.48 4.84
CA LEU A 180 -1.71 -15.67 5.77
C LEU A 180 -0.63 -14.92 5.00
N THR A 181 -0.65 -13.57 5.07
CA THR A 181 0.44 -12.76 4.52
C THR A 181 1.20 -12.07 5.65
N VAL A 182 2.52 -12.08 5.58
CA VAL A 182 3.39 -11.40 6.54
C VAL A 182 4.33 -10.49 5.80
N SER A 183 4.34 -9.22 6.17
CA SER A 183 5.19 -8.19 5.59
C SER A 183 6.13 -7.64 6.63
N THR A 184 7.44 -7.75 6.41
CA THR A 184 8.47 -7.28 7.33
C THR A 184 9.70 -6.74 6.59
N GLU A 185 10.53 -5.99 7.30
CA GLU A 185 11.89 -5.65 6.87
C GLU A 185 12.86 -5.82 8.03
N ILE A 186 13.97 -6.49 7.78
CA ILE A 186 15.04 -6.75 8.76
C ILE A 186 16.26 -5.93 8.38
N LEU A 187 16.73 -5.10 9.29
CA LEU A 187 17.73 -4.08 8.99
C LEU A 187 19.09 -4.35 9.59
N SER A 188 19.19 -5.11 10.68
CA SER A 188 20.41 -5.29 11.47
C SER A 188 21.59 -5.79 10.64
N SER A 189 21.37 -6.82 9.81
CA SER A 189 22.43 -7.40 8.98
C SER A 189 22.90 -6.47 7.86
N GLN A 190 22.09 -5.48 7.48
CA GLN A 190 22.33 -4.56 6.37
C GLN A 190 22.56 -3.12 6.81
N TYR A 191 22.76 -2.89 8.12
CA TYR A 191 23.07 -1.57 8.65
C TYR A 191 24.36 -1.05 8.02
N TYR A 192 24.30 0.05 7.29
CA TYR A 192 25.46 0.62 6.60
C TYR A 192 26.41 1.31 7.58
N ILE A 193 27.68 0.89 7.57
CA ILE A 193 28.74 1.39 8.47
C ILE A 193 29.77 2.28 7.75
N GLY A 194 29.56 2.55 6.46
CA GLY A 194 30.44 3.40 5.67
C GLY A 194 30.13 4.91 5.82
N SER A 195 30.71 5.72 4.97
CA SER A 195 30.64 7.19 5.04
C SER A 195 29.85 7.85 3.89
N GLU A 196 29.28 7.06 2.97
CA GLU A 196 28.50 7.58 1.84
C GLU A 196 27.15 8.13 2.31
N ARG A 197 26.92 9.45 2.17
CA ARG A 197 25.69 10.11 2.67
C ARG A 197 24.40 9.48 2.10
N ALA A 198 24.40 9.13 0.81
CA ALA A 198 23.24 8.51 0.16
C ALA A 198 22.88 7.12 0.73
N MET A 199 23.86 6.43 1.33
CA MET A 199 23.69 5.13 2.00
C MET A 199 23.48 5.24 3.51
N LEU A 200 23.86 6.38 4.13
CA LEU A 200 23.56 6.67 5.54
C LEU A 200 22.12 7.09 5.76
N LEU A 201 21.48 7.71 4.77
CA LEU A 201 20.09 8.15 4.86
C LEU A 201 19.10 7.02 5.20
N PRO A 202 19.20 5.81 4.61
CA PRO A 202 18.40 4.67 5.04
C PRO A 202 18.52 4.34 6.52
N ASN A 203 19.69 4.43 7.13
CA ASN A 203 19.87 4.17 8.57
C ASN A 203 19.06 5.13 9.45
N CYS A 204 18.80 6.36 8.96
CA CYS A 204 17.99 7.34 9.67
C CYS A 204 16.48 7.12 9.46
N LEU A 205 16.07 6.65 8.29
CA LEU A 205 14.66 6.53 7.89
C LEU A 205 14.06 5.17 8.21
N PHE A 206 14.76 4.09 7.86
CA PHE A 206 14.21 2.74 7.98
C PHE A 206 14.18 2.29 9.43
N ARG A 207 13.09 1.61 9.76
CA ARG A 207 12.88 0.95 11.05
C ARG A 207 12.28 -0.43 10.81
N MET A 208 12.51 -1.30 11.79
CA MET A 208 11.89 -2.61 11.75
C MET A 208 10.43 -2.54 12.16
N GLY A 209 9.67 -3.42 11.55
CA GLY A 209 8.28 -3.65 11.86
C GLY A 209 7.74 -4.78 11.01
N ALA A 210 6.70 -5.42 11.49
CA ALA A 210 5.96 -6.39 10.72
C ALA A 210 4.47 -6.11 10.76
N ALA A 211 3.78 -6.63 9.78
CA ALA A 211 2.33 -6.70 9.76
C ALA A 211 1.91 -8.04 9.17
N ALA A 212 1.00 -8.72 9.85
CA ALA A 212 0.39 -9.94 9.38
C ALA A 212 -1.07 -9.70 9.03
N THR A 213 -1.55 -10.33 7.95
CA THR A 213 -2.96 -10.24 7.56
C THR A 213 -3.46 -11.60 7.12
N ILE A 214 -4.73 -11.92 7.41
CA ILE A 214 -5.42 -13.07 6.85
C ILE A 214 -6.40 -12.59 5.80
N LEU A 215 -6.25 -13.10 4.59
CA LEU A 215 -7.20 -12.94 3.49
C LEU A 215 -7.95 -14.25 3.31
N SER A 216 -9.26 -14.17 3.08
CA SER A 216 -10.07 -15.36 2.83
C SER A 216 -11.12 -15.07 1.77
N ASN A 217 -11.62 -16.10 1.13
CA ASN A 217 -12.79 -16.01 0.26
C ASN A 217 -14.10 -16.32 1.01
N LEU A 218 -14.09 -16.29 2.37
CA LEU A 218 -15.27 -16.35 3.24
C LEU A 218 -15.69 -14.94 3.67
N PRO A 219 -16.92 -14.50 3.41
CA PRO A 219 -17.38 -13.15 3.70
C PRO A 219 -17.76 -12.88 5.16
N GLU A 220 -18.15 -13.91 5.92
CA GLU A 220 -18.90 -13.75 7.18
C GLU A 220 -18.08 -13.06 8.29
N ARG A 221 -16.77 -13.25 8.29
CA ARG A 221 -15.84 -12.66 9.28
C ARG A 221 -15.09 -11.45 8.78
N ALA A 222 -15.36 -11.00 7.56
CA ALA A 222 -14.62 -9.91 6.92
C ALA A 222 -14.80 -8.58 7.66
N ARG A 223 -13.69 -7.93 7.94
CA ARG A 223 -13.65 -6.52 8.37
C ARG A 223 -13.57 -5.58 7.18
N PHE A 224 -12.83 -5.96 6.17
CA PHE A 224 -12.66 -5.20 4.93
C PHE A 224 -12.93 -6.07 3.71
N ARG A 225 -13.44 -5.44 2.68
CA ARG A 225 -13.56 -6.01 1.33
C ARG A 225 -12.44 -5.47 0.47
N LEU A 226 -11.68 -6.36 -0.16
CA LEU A 226 -10.66 -5.99 -1.12
C LEU A 226 -11.28 -5.61 -2.46
N GLY A 227 -11.03 -4.39 -2.90
CA GLY A 227 -11.51 -3.82 -4.15
C GLY A 227 -10.50 -3.97 -5.29
N ARG A 228 -10.23 -2.86 -5.98
CA ARG A 228 -9.32 -2.82 -7.14
C ARG A 228 -7.87 -2.76 -6.69
N ILE A 229 -7.01 -3.46 -7.43
CA ILE A 229 -5.55 -3.43 -7.26
C ILE A 229 -4.94 -3.06 -8.59
N VAL A 230 -4.02 -2.10 -8.57
CA VAL A 230 -3.21 -1.73 -9.75
C VAL A 230 -1.76 -1.59 -9.33
N ARG A 231 -0.87 -2.27 -10.05
CA ARG A 231 0.58 -2.11 -9.94
C ARG A 231 1.16 -1.63 -11.25
N ARG A 232 2.05 -0.64 -11.19
CA ARG A 232 2.81 -0.14 -12.33
C ARG A 232 4.30 -0.19 -12.03
N MET A 233 5.03 -0.87 -12.92
CA MET A 233 6.50 -0.93 -12.91
C MET A 233 7.04 0.14 -13.85
N THR A 234 8.14 0.78 -13.44
CA THR A 234 8.88 1.73 -14.27
C THR A 234 10.34 1.35 -14.44
N ALA A 235 10.72 0.16 -14.01
CA ALA A 235 12.07 -0.40 -14.02
C ALA A 235 12.74 -0.47 -15.42
N ALA A 236 11.97 -0.37 -16.50
CA ALA A 236 12.51 -0.31 -17.83
C ALA A 236 13.31 0.99 -18.13
N ARG A 237 13.25 1.97 -17.24
CA ARG A 237 14.05 3.19 -17.30
C ARG A 237 15.20 3.09 -16.31
N ASP A 238 16.44 3.27 -16.78
CA ASP A 238 17.64 3.14 -15.97
C ASP A 238 17.62 4.07 -14.73
N ALA A 239 17.16 5.32 -14.89
CA ALA A 239 17.04 6.26 -13.78
C ALA A 239 16.08 5.76 -12.69
N ASP A 240 14.98 5.09 -13.05
CA ASP A 240 14.03 4.51 -12.10
C ASP A 240 14.58 3.21 -11.51
N TYR A 241 15.29 2.41 -12.30
CA TYR A 241 15.92 1.17 -11.85
C TYR A 241 16.97 1.42 -10.77
N HIS A 242 17.83 2.44 -10.95
CA HIS A 242 18.86 2.80 -9.99
C HIS A 242 18.39 3.77 -8.89
N CYS A 243 17.10 4.09 -8.82
CA CYS A 243 16.58 5.07 -7.87
C CYS A 243 16.72 4.63 -6.41
N ILE A 244 16.52 3.34 -6.12
CA ILE A 244 16.79 2.69 -4.85
C ILE A 244 17.58 1.43 -5.16
N PHE A 245 18.86 1.45 -4.85
CA PHE A 245 19.78 0.41 -5.33
C PHE A 245 20.69 -0.09 -4.22
N GLN A 246 20.81 -1.42 -4.12
CA GLN A 246 21.74 -2.07 -3.19
C GLN A 246 23.06 -2.29 -3.92
N GLU A 247 24.13 -1.71 -3.40
CA GLU A 247 25.47 -1.80 -3.99
C GLU A 247 26.55 -1.63 -2.92
N GLU A 248 27.79 -1.92 -3.28
CA GLU A 248 28.96 -1.62 -2.45
C GLU A 248 29.44 -0.19 -2.69
N ASP A 249 29.90 0.46 -1.62
CA ASP A 249 30.57 1.75 -1.73
C ASP A 249 32.01 1.61 -2.26
N GLY A 250 32.73 2.74 -2.43
CA GLY A 250 34.11 2.73 -2.91
C GLY A 250 35.12 1.99 -2.02
N LYS A 251 34.67 1.49 -0.84
CA LYS A 251 35.46 0.68 0.11
C LYS A 251 34.99 -0.77 0.19
N GLY A 252 34.03 -1.19 -0.64
CA GLY A 252 33.44 -2.52 -0.64
C GLY A 252 32.44 -2.75 0.51
N ILE A 253 31.89 -1.67 1.11
CA ILE A 253 30.87 -1.79 2.16
C ILE A 253 29.50 -1.76 1.52
N LEU A 254 28.73 -2.84 1.73
CA LEU A 254 27.38 -2.97 1.20
C LEU A 254 26.42 -1.98 1.86
N GLY A 255 25.62 -1.29 1.04
CA GLY A 255 24.60 -0.37 1.50
C GLY A 255 23.44 -0.26 0.50
N VAL A 256 22.40 0.47 0.88
CA VAL A 256 21.30 0.83 0.00
C VAL A 256 21.41 2.31 -0.32
N ARG A 257 21.62 2.64 -1.59
CA ARG A 257 21.68 4.01 -2.08
C ARG A 257 20.28 4.53 -2.41
N LEU A 258 19.93 5.70 -1.90
CA LEU A 258 18.75 6.45 -2.32
C LEU A 258 19.17 7.58 -3.26
N SER A 259 18.59 7.63 -4.46
CA SER A 259 18.83 8.71 -5.42
C SER A 259 18.21 10.03 -4.93
N LYS A 260 18.84 11.15 -5.31
CA LYS A 260 18.28 12.50 -5.10
C LYS A 260 16.94 12.70 -5.84
N ASP A 261 16.72 11.94 -6.93
CA ASP A 261 15.52 12.02 -7.76
C ASP A 261 14.36 11.14 -7.24
N LEU A 262 14.50 10.55 -6.04
CA LEU A 262 13.51 9.62 -5.48
C LEU A 262 12.09 10.22 -5.45
N THR A 263 11.93 11.47 -5.02
CA THR A 263 10.63 12.14 -4.97
C THR A 263 10.03 12.35 -6.35
N THR A 264 10.85 12.79 -7.31
CA THR A 264 10.43 12.97 -8.71
C THR A 264 10.03 11.65 -9.36
N THR A 265 10.81 10.59 -9.12
CA THR A 265 10.53 9.24 -9.62
C THR A 265 9.23 8.70 -9.02
N ALA A 266 9.02 8.88 -7.71
CA ALA A 266 7.78 8.51 -7.03
C ALA A 266 6.57 9.25 -7.62
N GLY A 267 6.66 10.56 -7.86
CA GLY A 267 5.61 11.35 -8.51
C GLY A 267 5.27 10.86 -9.93
N GLN A 268 6.28 10.52 -10.72
CA GLN A 268 6.07 9.96 -12.08
C GLN A 268 5.44 8.56 -12.03
N ALA A 269 5.88 7.71 -11.11
CA ALA A 269 5.30 6.38 -10.91
C ALA A 269 3.84 6.46 -10.43
N LEU A 270 3.54 7.37 -9.50
CA LEU A 270 2.18 7.68 -9.05
C LEU A 270 1.29 8.11 -10.21
N LYS A 271 1.74 9.05 -11.02
CA LYS A 271 0.99 9.52 -12.19
C LYS A 271 0.60 8.37 -13.12
N ARG A 272 1.53 7.47 -13.44
CA ARG A 272 1.27 6.28 -14.27
C ARG A 272 0.31 5.30 -13.59
N ASN A 273 0.40 5.17 -12.28
CA ASN A 273 -0.50 4.33 -11.49
C ASN A 273 -1.92 4.91 -11.50
N ILE A 274 -2.09 6.20 -11.24
CA ILE A 274 -3.37 6.92 -11.26
C ILE A 274 -4.08 6.80 -12.62
N MET A 275 -3.33 6.91 -13.72
CA MET A 275 -3.91 6.76 -15.07
C MET A 275 -4.57 5.39 -15.29
N ALA A 276 -4.11 4.36 -14.59
CA ALA A 276 -4.68 3.01 -14.66
C ALA A 276 -5.69 2.74 -13.53
N PHE A 277 -5.50 3.32 -12.36
CA PHE A 277 -6.34 3.09 -11.18
C PHE A 277 -7.60 3.95 -11.20
N GLY A 278 -7.46 5.24 -11.55
CA GLY A 278 -8.57 6.19 -11.55
C GLY A 278 -9.81 5.72 -12.30
N PRO A 279 -9.69 5.24 -13.56
CA PRO A 279 -10.87 4.73 -14.31
C PRO A 279 -11.57 3.53 -13.66
N LEU A 280 -10.92 2.82 -12.73
CA LEU A 280 -11.46 1.64 -12.07
C LEU A 280 -12.21 1.95 -10.76
N VAL A 281 -11.97 3.14 -10.18
CA VAL A 281 -12.45 3.49 -8.84
C VAL A 281 -13.23 4.78 -8.79
N LEU A 282 -12.95 5.73 -9.70
CA LEU A 282 -13.62 7.03 -9.72
C LEU A 282 -14.99 6.94 -10.37
N PRO A 283 -15.97 7.73 -9.89
CA PRO A 283 -17.27 7.88 -10.54
C PRO A 283 -17.15 8.33 -12.02
N VAL A 284 -18.13 7.98 -12.82
CA VAL A 284 -18.18 8.37 -14.24
C VAL A 284 -18.15 9.89 -14.41
N SER A 285 -18.73 10.65 -13.48
CA SER A 285 -18.68 12.11 -13.45
C SER A 285 -17.25 12.66 -13.46
N GLU A 286 -16.37 12.12 -12.62
CA GLU A 286 -14.96 12.51 -12.57
C GLU A 286 -14.22 12.17 -13.88
N GLN A 287 -14.49 10.99 -14.43
CA GLN A 287 -13.90 10.56 -15.70
C GLN A 287 -14.32 11.47 -16.86
N LEU A 288 -15.58 11.90 -16.89
CA LEU A 288 -16.08 12.83 -17.88
C LEU A 288 -15.47 14.24 -17.76
N LEU A 289 -15.28 14.74 -16.54
CA LEU A 289 -14.62 16.03 -16.31
C LEU A 289 -13.19 16.03 -16.85
N VAL A 290 -12.46 14.91 -16.67
CA VAL A 290 -11.13 14.73 -17.27
C VAL A 290 -11.22 14.72 -18.79
N ALA A 291 -12.14 13.93 -19.37
CA ALA A 291 -12.30 13.83 -20.82
C ALA A 291 -12.64 15.20 -21.44
N LEU A 292 -13.56 15.94 -20.83
CA LEU A 292 -13.93 17.30 -21.25
C LEU A 292 -12.74 18.27 -21.13
N SER A 293 -11.96 18.17 -20.06
CA SER A 293 -10.76 18.98 -19.85
C SER A 293 -9.70 18.72 -20.92
N LEU A 294 -9.48 17.45 -21.28
CA LEU A 294 -8.57 17.05 -22.34
C LEU A 294 -9.06 17.54 -23.71
N LEU A 295 -10.36 17.41 -24.00
CA LEU A 295 -10.97 17.90 -25.23
C LEU A 295 -10.85 19.42 -25.34
N LYS A 296 -11.19 20.14 -24.25
CA LYS A 296 -11.03 21.60 -24.16
C LYS A 296 -9.59 22.03 -24.41
N ARG A 297 -8.62 21.34 -23.80
CA ARG A 297 -7.20 21.59 -24.02
C ARG A 297 -6.82 21.39 -25.50
N LYS A 298 -7.25 20.28 -26.11
CA LYS A 298 -6.96 19.97 -27.51
C LYS A 298 -7.53 21.02 -28.46
N LEU A 299 -8.77 21.44 -28.22
CA LEU A 299 -9.44 22.46 -29.05
C LEU A 299 -8.81 23.86 -28.88
N LEU A 300 -8.52 24.26 -27.64
CA LEU A 300 -8.02 25.61 -27.37
C LEU A 300 -6.49 25.72 -27.56
N SER A 301 -5.74 24.61 -27.56
CA SER A 301 -4.32 24.63 -27.90
C SER A 301 -4.04 25.11 -29.33
N CYS A 302 -4.96 24.87 -30.25
CA CYS A 302 -4.89 25.39 -31.60
C CYS A 302 -4.96 26.94 -31.66
N TRP A 303 -5.43 27.57 -30.57
CA TRP A 303 -5.59 29.04 -30.44
C TRP A 303 -4.57 29.65 -29.48
N GLY A 304 -3.51 28.87 -29.09
CA GLY A 304 -2.45 29.34 -28.22
C GLY A 304 -2.81 29.46 -26.73
N ALA A 305 -4.01 29.06 -26.32
CA ALA A 305 -4.47 29.19 -24.94
C ALA A 305 -3.90 28.09 -24.04
N LYS A 306 -3.29 28.50 -22.89
CA LYS A 306 -2.88 27.57 -21.84
C LYS A 306 -4.07 27.12 -21.00
N VAL A 307 -4.59 25.93 -21.26
CA VAL A 307 -5.69 25.33 -20.48
C VAL A 307 -5.12 24.45 -19.38
N ARG A 308 -5.46 24.73 -18.13
CA ARG A 308 -5.17 23.83 -17.01
C ARG A 308 -6.01 22.57 -17.15
N LEU A 309 -5.37 21.40 -17.00
CA LEU A 309 -6.09 20.14 -16.95
C LEU A 309 -6.87 20.04 -15.64
N TYR A 310 -8.03 19.41 -15.70
CA TYR A 310 -8.79 19.06 -14.51
C TYR A 310 -7.98 18.11 -13.65
N ARG A 311 -7.98 18.35 -12.35
CA ARG A 311 -7.37 17.46 -11.36
C ARG A 311 -8.46 16.53 -10.85
N LEU A 312 -8.23 15.23 -10.93
CA LEU A 312 -9.11 14.21 -10.38
C LEU A 312 -9.31 14.43 -8.87
N ASP A 313 -10.56 14.42 -8.44
CA ASP A 313 -10.92 14.46 -7.03
C ASP A 313 -11.16 13.04 -6.50
N PHE A 314 -10.17 12.50 -5.80
CA PHE A 314 -10.25 11.17 -5.22
C PHE A 314 -11.08 11.09 -3.93
N HIS A 315 -11.47 12.23 -3.33
CA HIS A 315 -12.41 12.26 -2.21
C HIS A 315 -13.83 11.82 -2.61
N THR A 316 -14.12 11.80 -3.91
CA THR A 316 -15.38 11.24 -4.44
C THR A 316 -15.45 9.73 -4.35
N ALA A 317 -14.32 9.06 -4.08
CA ALA A 317 -14.21 7.60 -4.05
C ALA A 317 -13.57 7.06 -2.77
N PHE A 318 -12.89 7.90 -1.97
CA PHE A 318 -12.16 7.46 -0.78
C PHE A 318 -12.27 8.47 0.35
N GLU A 319 -12.60 7.99 1.54
CA GLU A 319 -12.61 8.74 2.79
C GLU A 319 -11.21 8.75 3.42
N HIS A 320 -10.44 7.67 3.25
CA HIS A 320 -9.16 7.49 3.92
C HIS A 320 -8.03 7.16 2.95
N PHE A 321 -6.84 7.68 3.26
CA PHE A 321 -5.63 7.50 2.46
C PHE A 321 -4.51 6.95 3.35
N CYS A 322 -3.89 5.84 2.92
CA CYS A 322 -2.69 5.28 3.53
C CYS A 322 -1.56 5.38 2.49
N ILE A 323 -0.66 6.33 2.69
CA ILE A 323 0.44 6.62 1.77
C ILE A 323 1.74 6.15 2.39
N HIS A 324 2.37 5.16 1.78
CA HIS A 324 3.61 4.58 2.28
C HIS A 324 4.54 5.61 2.94
N ALA A 325 4.81 5.42 4.23
CA ALA A 325 5.65 6.28 5.06
C ALA A 325 7.15 6.12 4.69
N GLY A 326 7.46 6.28 3.40
CA GLY A 326 8.80 6.12 2.85
C GLY A 326 9.77 7.21 3.26
N GLY A 327 9.23 8.37 3.60
CA GLY A 327 9.93 9.58 4.02
C GLY A 327 9.05 10.80 3.79
N ARG A 328 9.34 11.91 4.51
CA ARG A 328 8.53 13.13 4.43
C ARG A 328 8.32 13.60 2.98
N GLY A 329 9.40 13.68 2.20
CA GLY A 329 9.33 14.16 0.81
C GLY A 329 8.44 13.32 -0.10
N VAL A 330 8.34 12.00 0.14
CA VAL A 330 7.45 11.12 -0.62
C VAL A 330 5.99 11.41 -0.27
N ILE A 331 5.67 11.56 1.01
CA ILE A 331 4.31 11.90 1.47
C ILE A 331 3.88 13.25 0.90
N ASP A 332 4.75 14.27 1.00
CA ASP A 332 4.48 15.62 0.51
C ASP A 332 4.29 15.66 -1.02
N GLU A 333 5.06 14.86 -1.77
CA GLU A 333 4.89 14.72 -3.22
C GLU A 333 3.55 14.12 -3.59
N VAL A 334 3.12 13.05 -2.89
CA VAL A 334 1.82 12.42 -3.10
C VAL A 334 0.69 13.38 -2.73
N GLN A 335 0.78 14.04 -1.57
CA GLN A 335 -0.17 15.05 -1.12
C GLN A 335 -0.36 16.14 -2.18
N ARG A 336 0.75 16.72 -2.67
CA ARG A 336 0.74 17.75 -3.70
C ARG A 336 0.19 17.21 -5.04
N GLY A 337 0.60 16.00 -5.41
CA GLY A 337 0.18 15.33 -6.66
C GLY A 337 -1.31 15.07 -6.70
N LEU A 338 -1.89 14.59 -5.60
CA LEU A 338 -3.31 14.28 -5.47
C LEU A 338 -4.16 15.48 -5.02
N GLY A 339 -3.56 16.51 -4.41
CA GLY A 339 -4.27 17.66 -3.84
C GLY A 339 -4.96 17.35 -2.53
N LEU A 340 -4.36 16.47 -1.73
CA LEU A 340 -4.88 16.06 -0.44
C LEU A 340 -4.69 17.15 0.62
N SER A 341 -5.56 17.18 1.62
CA SER A 341 -5.42 18.04 2.80
C SER A 341 -4.38 17.46 3.77
N ASP A 342 -4.00 18.23 4.78
CA ASP A 342 -3.11 17.74 5.84
C ASP A 342 -3.76 16.62 6.66
N GLU A 343 -5.07 16.65 6.83
CA GLU A 343 -5.84 15.60 7.51
C GLU A 343 -5.77 14.27 6.76
N ASN A 344 -5.80 14.30 5.42
CA ASN A 344 -5.73 13.09 4.61
C ASN A 344 -4.38 12.38 4.68
N VAL A 345 -3.31 13.11 4.95
CA VAL A 345 -1.95 12.55 5.07
C VAL A 345 -1.49 12.41 6.52
N GLU A 346 -2.36 12.74 7.49
CA GLU A 346 -2.06 12.67 8.92
C GLU A 346 -1.60 11.26 9.31
N ALA A 347 -2.35 10.23 8.94
CA ALA A 347 -2.02 8.85 9.26
C ALA A 347 -0.61 8.47 8.79
N SER A 348 -0.23 8.87 7.58
CA SER A 348 1.09 8.60 7.00
C SER A 348 2.20 9.36 7.71
N ARG A 349 1.98 10.65 8.01
CA ARG A 349 2.95 11.49 8.74
C ARG A 349 3.15 11.03 10.18
N MET A 350 2.07 10.67 10.88
CA MET A 350 2.13 10.18 12.27
C MET A 350 2.78 8.80 12.32
N THR A 351 2.52 7.93 11.35
CA THR A 351 3.20 6.63 11.23
C THR A 351 4.71 6.81 11.01
N LEU A 352 5.10 7.71 10.09
CA LEU A 352 6.52 8.03 9.88
C LEU A 352 7.17 8.58 11.16
N HIS A 353 6.47 9.45 11.90
CA HIS A 353 6.97 10.00 13.17
C HIS A 353 7.14 8.95 14.25
N ARG A 354 6.17 8.06 14.45
CA ARG A 354 6.17 7.08 15.55
C ARG A 354 7.04 5.88 15.26
N PHE A 355 6.91 5.32 14.07
CA PHE A 355 7.50 4.04 13.70
C PHE A 355 8.61 4.14 12.65
N GLY A 356 8.81 5.33 12.06
CA GLY A 356 9.72 5.50 10.93
C GLY A 356 9.22 4.78 9.67
N ASN A 357 10.13 4.55 8.73
CA ASN A 357 9.82 3.78 7.53
C ASN A 357 9.94 2.28 7.83
N THR A 358 8.84 1.63 8.17
CA THR A 358 8.78 0.17 8.38
C THR A 358 8.63 -0.58 7.05
N SER A 359 9.08 0.03 5.95
CA SER A 359 9.06 -0.54 4.62
C SER A 359 7.62 -0.95 4.21
N ARG A 360 7.41 -2.18 3.85
CA ARG A 360 6.17 -2.72 3.29
C ARG A 360 5.01 -2.89 4.27
N SER A 361 5.28 -2.84 5.57
CA SER A 361 4.24 -2.89 6.60
C SER A 361 3.61 -1.52 6.90
N SER A 362 4.25 -0.41 6.50
CA SER A 362 3.87 0.95 6.92
C SER A 362 2.41 1.32 6.63
N VAL A 363 1.87 0.98 5.45
CA VAL A 363 0.47 1.27 5.09
C VAL A 363 -0.55 0.57 6.00
N LEU A 364 -0.16 -0.55 6.62
CA LEU A 364 -1.01 -1.25 7.59
C LEU A 364 -0.97 -0.59 8.97
N TYR A 365 0.16 0.01 9.36
CA TYR A 365 0.25 0.86 10.57
C TYR A 365 -0.56 2.15 10.42
N GLU A 366 -0.64 2.67 9.20
CA GLU A 366 -1.47 3.83 8.87
C GLU A 366 -2.96 3.50 8.96
N LEU A 367 -3.37 2.33 8.45
CA LEU A 367 -4.73 1.85 8.63
C LEU A 367 -5.06 1.68 10.12
N ALA A 368 -4.16 1.07 10.89
CA ALA A 368 -4.32 0.93 12.33
C ALA A 368 -4.40 2.31 13.05
N TYR A 369 -3.71 3.34 12.56
CA TYR A 369 -3.86 4.71 13.06
C TYR A 369 -5.27 5.25 12.86
N ILE A 370 -5.81 5.13 11.66
CA ILE A 370 -7.16 5.60 11.32
C ILE A 370 -8.21 4.90 12.19
N GLU A 371 -8.04 3.60 12.44
CA GLU A 371 -8.92 2.82 13.30
C GLU A 371 -8.79 3.25 14.78
N ALA A 372 -7.57 3.39 15.30
CA ALA A 372 -7.31 3.81 16.67
C ALA A 372 -7.82 5.23 16.98
N LYS A 373 -7.85 6.10 15.97
CA LYS A 373 -8.47 7.44 16.06
C LYS A 373 -10.00 7.39 16.03
N GLY A 374 -10.61 6.23 15.81
CA GLY A 374 -12.07 6.11 15.68
C GLY A 374 -12.65 6.79 14.44
N CYS A 375 -11.82 7.05 13.43
CA CYS A 375 -12.24 7.72 12.19
C CYS A 375 -12.90 6.77 11.19
N MET A 376 -12.61 5.46 11.27
CA MET A 376 -13.11 4.45 10.34
C MET A 376 -14.59 4.13 10.60
N ARG A 377 -15.42 4.16 9.57
CA ARG A 377 -16.83 3.82 9.61
C ARG A 377 -17.16 2.69 8.62
N LYS A 378 -18.24 1.97 8.89
CA LYS A 378 -18.76 0.99 7.92
C LYS A 378 -19.16 1.68 6.62
N GLY A 379 -18.68 1.17 5.50
CA GLY A 379 -18.89 1.71 4.17
C GLY A 379 -17.79 2.65 3.70
N ASP A 380 -16.89 3.09 4.59
CA ASP A 380 -15.76 3.91 4.19
C ASP A 380 -14.82 3.15 3.26
N HIS A 381 -14.26 3.87 2.31
CA HIS A 381 -13.27 3.37 1.37
C HIS A 381 -11.88 3.88 1.74
N VAL A 382 -10.91 2.97 1.69
CA VAL A 382 -9.51 3.26 1.97
C VAL A 382 -8.68 3.06 0.71
N TRP A 383 -7.87 4.05 0.37
CA TRP A 383 -6.87 3.91 -0.68
C TRP A 383 -5.48 3.76 -0.08
N MET A 384 -4.88 2.58 -0.26
CA MET A 384 -3.48 2.33 0.07
C MET A 384 -2.60 2.55 -1.15
N ILE A 385 -1.56 3.36 -0.99
CA ILE A 385 -0.57 3.69 -2.03
C ILE A 385 0.80 3.30 -1.50
N SER A 386 1.51 2.46 -2.24
CA SER A 386 2.87 2.05 -1.86
C SER A 386 3.83 2.15 -3.04
N PHE A 387 5.07 2.47 -2.72
CA PHE A 387 6.18 2.55 -3.66
C PHE A 387 7.24 1.52 -3.30
N GLY A 388 7.97 1.03 -4.28
CA GLY A 388 9.04 0.08 -4.06
C GLY A 388 10.19 0.26 -5.04
N SER A 389 11.35 -0.30 -4.68
CA SER A 389 12.50 -0.34 -5.58
C SER A 389 12.16 -0.99 -6.92
N GLY A 390 12.95 -0.65 -7.92
CA GLY A 390 12.74 -1.18 -9.25
C GLY A 390 12.52 -0.16 -10.36
N PHE A 391 11.70 0.87 -10.35
CA PHE A 391 10.81 1.41 -9.36
C PHE A 391 9.36 0.95 -9.63
N ASN A 392 8.50 0.94 -8.62
CA ASN A 392 7.11 0.58 -8.84
C ASN A 392 6.17 1.37 -7.91
N CYS A 393 4.91 1.52 -8.35
CA CYS A 393 3.82 2.07 -7.55
C CYS A 393 2.64 1.10 -7.57
N SER A 394 2.11 0.80 -6.39
CA SER A 394 0.94 -0.06 -6.20
C SER A 394 -0.16 0.70 -5.50
N SER A 395 -1.40 0.52 -5.97
CA SER A 395 -2.62 1.05 -5.37
C SER A 395 -3.58 -0.07 -5.07
N VAL A 396 -4.18 -0.04 -3.87
CA VAL A 396 -5.19 -1.00 -3.43
C VAL A 396 -6.36 -0.23 -2.83
N ALA A 397 -7.56 -0.53 -3.30
CA ALA A 397 -8.81 -0.02 -2.72
C ALA A 397 -9.40 -1.04 -1.75
N TRP A 398 -9.89 -0.57 -0.62
CA TRP A 398 -10.59 -1.35 0.39
C TRP A 398 -11.92 -0.70 0.72
N GLU A 399 -12.88 -1.51 1.14
CA GLU A 399 -14.15 -1.06 1.72
C GLU A 399 -14.26 -1.61 3.14
N CYS A 400 -14.53 -0.76 4.10
CA CYS A 400 -14.75 -1.14 5.49
C CYS A 400 -16.15 -1.76 5.66
N LEU A 401 -16.21 -3.04 5.99
CA LEU A 401 -17.48 -3.75 6.25
C LEU A 401 -17.89 -3.69 7.72
N LYS A 402 -16.89 -3.66 8.62
CA LYS A 402 -17.08 -3.54 10.07
C LYS A 402 -15.97 -2.65 10.63
N ALA A 403 -16.35 -1.51 11.20
CA ALA A 403 -15.41 -0.66 11.92
C ALA A 403 -14.82 -1.42 13.12
N ALA A 404 -13.54 -1.21 13.41
CA ALA A 404 -12.97 -1.67 14.66
C ALA A 404 -13.49 -0.78 15.80
N ILE A 405 -13.85 -1.43 16.90
CA ILE A 405 -14.09 -0.74 18.18
C ILE A 405 -12.80 -0.78 19.00
N ASP A 406 -11.74 -1.32 18.43
CA ASP A 406 -10.62 -1.91 19.11
C ASP A 406 -9.46 -0.93 19.32
N SER A 407 -9.08 -0.76 20.59
CA SER A 407 -7.94 0.07 21.03
C SER A 407 -6.62 -0.70 21.12
N ASP A 408 -6.58 -1.98 20.80
CA ASP A 408 -5.46 -2.87 21.12
C ASP A 408 -4.38 -2.98 20.02
N GLY A 409 -4.37 -2.10 19.04
CA GLY A 409 -3.40 -2.10 17.95
C GLY A 409 -2.06 -1.45 18.31
N PRO A 410 -1.18 -1.27 17.32
CA PRO A 410 0.13 -0.65 17.48
C PRO A 410 0.10 0.78 18.05
N TRP A 411 -1.05 1.38 18.09
CA TRP A 411 -1.28 2.74 18.58
C TRP A 411 -1.93 2.80 19.97
N ALA A 412 -2.33 1.68 20.54
CA ALA A 412 -3.12 1.63 21.79
C ALA A 412 -2.49 2.42 22.94
N ASP A 413 -1.18 2.32 23.10
CA ASP A 413 -0.43 2.98 24.18
C ASP A 413 -0.23 4.49 23.98
N CYS A 414 -0.43 5.01 22.78
CA CYS A 414 0.03 6.36 22.44
C CYS A 414 -0.92 7.19 21.57
N ILE A 415 -2.02 6.63 21.06
CA ILE A 415 -2.91 7.34 20.13
C ILE A 415 -3.45 8.67 20.70
N HIS A 416 -3.64 8.74 22.04
CA HIS A 416 -4.10 9.94 22.73
C HIS A 416 -3.14 11.13 22.63
N ARG A 417 -1.85 10.89 22.25
CA ARG A 417 -0.83 11.92 22.05
C ARG A 417 -0.76 12.41 20.61
N TYR A 418 -1.49 11.78 19.70
CA TYR A 418 -1.46 12.11 18.27
C TYR A 418 -2.74 12.82 17.82
N PRO A 419 -2.66 13.73 16.81
CA PRO A 419 -1.46 14.09 16.08
C PRO A 419 -0.50 14.97 16.88
N VAL A 420 0.80 14.85 16.59
CA VAL A 420 1.83 15.76 17.09
C VAL A 420 2.15 16.83 16.04
N GLN A 421 2.55 18.01 16.49
CA GLN A 421 3.08 19.02 15.58
C GLN A 421 4.48 18.60 15.10
N LEU A 422 4.63 18.43 13.81
CA LEU A 422 5.93 18.14 13.20
C LEU A 422 6.69 19.44 13.00
N PRO A 423 8.00 19.48 13.31
CA PRO A 423 8.80 20.68 13.07
C PRO A 423 8.83 21.02 11.57
N GLU A 424 8.66 22.29 11.25
CA GLU A 424 8.92 22.78 9.92
C GLU A 424 10.44 22.69 9.67
N VAL A 425 10.84 21.88 8.70
CA VAL A 425 12.22 21.88 8.24
C VAL A 425 12.33 23.04 7.26
N ALA A 426 13.01 24.11 7.68
CA ALA A 426 13.45 25.12 6.73
C ALA A 426 14.29 24.41 5.66
N LEU A 427 13.84 24.47 4.41
CA LEU A 427 14.64 24.07 3.25
C LEU A 427 15.77 25.09 3.10
N GLN A 428 16.77 25.06 3.99
CA GLN A 428 18.04 25.70 3.78
C GLN A 428 18.94 24.67 3.11
N ASP A 429 19.18 24.89 1.84
CA ASP A 429 20.27 24.41 0.99
C ASP A 429 20.94 23.09 1.42
N ILE A 430 20.43 21.97 0.87
CA ILE A 430 21.14 20.69 0.85
C ILE A 430 21.60 20.40 -0.58
#